data_643533b99142169f7db6130d49db43b5
#
_entry.id   643533b99142169f7db6130d49db43b5
#
_cell.length_a   1.000
_cell.length_b   1.000
_cell.length_c   1.000
_cell.angle_alpha   90.00
_cell.angle_beta   90.00
_cell.angle_gamma   90.00
#
_symmetry.space_group_name_H-M   'P 1'
#
loop_
_entity.id
_entity.type
_entity.pdbx_description
1 polymer ?
#
loop_
_entity_poly.entity_id
_entity_poly.type
_entity_poly.pdbx_seq_one_letter_code
_entity_poly.pdbx_strand_id
1 'polypeptide(L)'
;KRISKQLIEHGKVRRSWLGVNVQDADAALVKAYKAKGKGGVIVTRITNDGPADKAKLEVGDLVLSFDGKAVASVREMTRLISDAPIGKTVALSIIRDGKARNVSVTLGELEDDDDAASASALPDMPASSNDLGAELQGIDDDIRRRFGIPKDVEGVVVTSVSARGRAFGKLSRGDVIVEVNFAKVSAVTDAVSRVETAMTTPHQPLLLRVKRRGDAGWFDQFLSIELSK
;
A
#
# COMPACT_ATOMS: atom_id res chain seq x y z
N LYS A 1 16.29 15.39 -25.61
CA LYS A 1 16.86 16.76 -25.53
C LYS A 1 17.11 17.28 -24.10
N ARG A 2 16.32 16.87 -23.07
CA ARG A 2 16.50 17.34 -21.68
C ARG A 2 17.65 16.60 -20.97
N ILE A 3 17.77 15.29 -21.18
CA ILE A 3 18.81 14.41 -20.61
C ILE A 3 20.20 14.79 -21.14
N SER A 4 20.31 15.07 -22.45
CA SER A 4 21.59 15.50 -23.06
C SER A 4 22.11 16.82 -22.51
N LYS A 5 21.19 17.74 -22.14
CA LYS A 5 21.57 19.04 -21.59
C LYS A 5 22.04 18.92 -20.13
N GLN A 6 21.41 18.06 -19.34
CA GLN A 6 21.82 17.81 -17.96
C GLN A 6 23.16 17.06 -17.84
N LEU A 7 23.45 16.13 -18.77
CA LEU A 7 24.75 15.46 -18.84
C LEU A 7 25.90 16.42 -19.20
N ILE A 8 25.63 17.40 -20.05
CA ILE A 8 26.64 18.38 -20.49
C ILE A 8 26.90 19.44 -19.38
N GLU A 9 25.85 19.85 -18.65
CA GLU A 9 25.95 20.91 -17.64
C GLU A 9 26.38 20.44 -16.26
N HIS A 10 26.05 19.17 -15.87
CA HIS A 10 26.25 18.68 -14.49
C HIS A 10 26.89 17.29 -14.37
N GLY A 11 27.23 16.62 -15.48
CA GLY A 11 27.88 15.30 -15.46
C GLY A 11 27.05 14.15 -14.86
N LYS A 12 25.84 14.43 -14.36
CA LYS A 12 24.90 13.47 -13.75
C LYS A 12 23.46 13.76 -14.15
N VAL A 13 22.65 12.72 -14.32
CA VAL A 13 21.20 12.86 -14.52
C VAL A 13 20.54 13.02 -13.14
N ARG A 14 20.16 14.25 -12.81
CA ARG A 14 19.46 14.56 -11.56
C ARG A 14 17.96 14.32 -11.74
N ARG A 15 17.39 13.47 -10.90
CA ARG A 15 15.95 13.11 -10.95
C ARG A 15 15.23 13.67 -9.73
N SER A 16 14.06 14.25 -9.96
CA SER A 16 13.18 14.65 -8.87
C SER A 16 12.66 13.42 -8.13
N TRP A 17 12.56 13.51 -6.82
CA TRP A 17 12.20 12.43 -5.93
C TRP A 17 11.17 12.88 -4.90
N LEU A 18 10.24 11.98 -4.57
CA LEU A 18 9.17 12.22 -3.60
C LEU A 18 9.43 11.51 -2.26
N GLY A 19 10.21 10.42 -2.25
CA GLY A 19 10.50 9.66 -1.03
C GLY A 19 9.37 8.73 -0.62
N VAL A 20 8.69 8.09 -1.57
CA VAL A 20 7.62 7.13 -1.32
C VAL A 20 7.76 5.88 -2.16
N ASN A 21 7.33 4.73 -1.61
CA ASN A 21 6.94 3.58 -2.40
C ASN A 21 5.42 3.61 -2.56
N VAL A 22 4.94 3.20 -3.70
CA VAL A 22 3.52 3.24 -4.06
C VAL A 22 3.09 1.97 -4.76
N GLN A 23 1.79 1.64 -4.69
CA GLN A 23 1.15 0.59 -5.46
C GLN A 23 -0.01 1.15 -6.28
N ASP A 24 -0.33 0.50 -7.40
CA ASP A 24 -1.51 0.82 -8.18
C ASP A 24 -2.78 0.53 -7.36
N ALA A 25 -3.74 1.46 -7.40
CA ALA A 25 -5.06 1.26 -6.85
C ALA A 25 -6.02 0.86 -7.99
N ASP A 26 -6.49 -0.37 -7.97
CA ASP A 26 -7.54 -0.84 -8.86
C ASP A 26 -8.90 -0.18 -8.54
N ALA A 27 -9.91 -0.41 -9.40
CA ALA A 27 -11.23 0.19 -9.23
C ALA A 27 -11.92 -0.22 -7.92
N ALA A 28 -11.62 -1.43 -7.41
CA ALA A 28 -12.18 -1.92 -6.14
C ALA A 28 -11.53 -1.21 -4.94
N LEU A 29 -10.21 -0.98 -4.98
CA LEU A 29 -9.50 -0.16 -3.98
C LEU A 29 -10.00 1.28 -3.99
N VAL A 30 -10.09 1.92 -5.17
CA VAL A 30 -10.63 3.29 -5.30
C VAL A 30 -12.02 3.39 -4.71
N LYS A 31 -12.88 2.40 -4.95
CA LYS A 31 -14.23 2.32 -4.39
C LYS A 31 -14.22 2.15 -2.86
N ALA A 32 -13.33 1.30 -2.33
CA ALA A 32 -13.16 1.11 -0.88
C ALA A 32 -12.76 2.41 -0.17
N TYR A 33 -11.91 3.22 -0.83
CA TYR A 33 -11.55 4.56 -0.36
C TYR A 33 -12.66 5.61 -0.54
N LYS A 34 -13.84 5.23 -1.08
CA LYS A 34 -14.95 6.15 -1.43
C LYS A 34 -14.51 7.28 -2.38
N ALA A 35 -13.48 7.03 -3.17
CA ALA A 35 -12.95 7.97 -4.13
C ALA A 35 -13.75 7.95 -5.44
N LYS A 36 -13.75 9.09 -6.15
CA LYS A 36 -14.28 9.18 -7.52
C LYS A 36 -13.14 8.96 -8.50
N GLY A 37 -13.31 8.04 -9.46
CA GLY A 37 -12.29 7.74 -10.46
C GLY A 37 -12.18 6.25 -10.73
N LYS A 38 -11.29 5.89 -11.68
CA LYS A 38 -11.04 4.49 -12.09
C LYS A 38 -9.68 3.96 -11.66
N GLY A 39 -8.83 4.80 -11.05
CA GLY A 39 -7.48 4.45 -10.62
C GLY A 39 -6.89 5.49 -9.70
N GLY A 40 -5.72 5.21 -9.21
CA GLY A 40 -4.91 6.03 -8.31
C GLY A 40 -3.68 5.27 -7.87
N VAL A 41 -2.92 5.84 -6.97
CA VAL A 41 -1.78 5.14 -6.35
C VAL A 41 -1.84 5.28 -4.83
N ILE A 42 -1.58 4.19 -4.12
CA ILE A 42 -1.57 4.15 -2.66
C ILE A 42 -0.14 4.18 -2.17
N VAL A 43 0.15 5.05 -1.20
CA VAL A 43 1.45 5.13 -0.53
C VAL A 43 1.61 3.90 0.37
N THR A 44 2.64 3.08 0.11
CA THR A 44 2.92 1.84 0.88
C THR A 44 4.14 1.98 1.80
N ARG A 45 5.04 2.91 1.51
CA ARG A 45 6.19 3.24 2.36
C ARG A 45 6.56 4.70 2.17
N ILE A 46 7.08 5.32 3.22
CA ILE A 46 7.66 6.67 3.19
C ILE A 46 9.10 6.56 3.66
N THR A 47 10.00 7.22 2.96
CA THR A 47 11.40 7.33 3.37
C THR A 47 11.52 8.39 4.46
N ASN A 48 12.10 8.02 5.59
CA ASN A 48 12.33 8.93 6.71
C ASN A 48 13.15 10.16 6.26
N ASP A 49 12.80 11.34 6.77
CA ASP A 49 13.41 12.63 6.41
C ASP A 49 13.30 13.01 4.94
N GLY A 50 12.56 12.22 4.15
CA GLY A 50 12.30 12.49 2.74
C GLY A 50 11.26 13.60 2.51
N PRO A 51 11.07 14.03 1.25
CA PRO A 51 10.08 15.05 0.89
C PRO A 51 8.67 14.74 1.33
N ALA A 52 8.23 13.50 1.19
CA ALA A 52 6.91 13.03 1.58
C ALA A 52 6.71 13.05 3.10
N ASP A 53 7.73 12.64 3.87
CA ASP A 53 7.72 12.65 5.32
C ASP A 53 7.62 14.09 5.86
N LYS A 54 8.43 15.01 5.33
CA LYS A 54 8.38 16.45 5.66
C LYS A 54 7.03 17.08 5.34
N ALA A 55 6.36 16.58 4.30
CA ALA A 55 5.02 17.01 3.93
C ALA A 55 3.90 16.31 4.71
N LYS A 56 4.24 15.40 5.65
CA LYS A 56 3.28 14.63 6.44
C LYS A 56 2.32 13.79 5.59
N LEU A 57 2.82 13.21 4.50
CA LEU A 57 2.16 12.10 3.85
C LEU A 57 2.20 10.89 4.78
N GLU A 58 1.22 10.01 4.66
CA GLU A 58 1.12 8.81 5.49
C GLU A 58 0.95 7.56 4.61
N VAL A 59 1.41 6.43 5.13
CA VAL A 59 1.13 5.13 4.52
C VAL A 59 -0.37 4.90 4.52
N GLY A 60 -0.93 4.56 3.36
CA GLY A 60 -2.36 4.46 3.16
C GLY A 60 -2.99 5.66 2.45
N ASP A 61 -2.27 6.73 2.18
CA ASP A 61 -2.79 7.82 1.36
C ASP A 61 -3.03 7.34 -0.08
N LEU A 62 -4.25 7.49 -0.57
CA LEU A 62 -4.59 7.29 -1.98
C LEU A 62 -4.40 8.59 -2.74
N VAL A 63 -3.38 8.67 -3.58
CA VAL A 63 -3.09 9.83 -4.44
C VAL A 63 -3.92 9.73 -5.72
N LEU A 64 -4.69 10.77 -6.00
CA LEU A 64 -5.56 10.89 -7.18
C LEU A 64 -5.06 11.92 -8.19
N SER A 65 -4.31 12.93 -7.73
CA SER A 65 -3.70 13.92 -8.64
C SER A 65 -2.37 14.43 -8.12
N PHE A 66 -1.51 14.82 -9.05
CA PHE A 66 -0.20 15.43 -8.86
C PHE A 66 -0.14 16.75 -9.62
N ASP A 67 -0.01 17.87 -8.91
CA ASP A 67 0.04 19.22 -9.50
C ASP A 67 -1.14 19.49 -10.48
N GLY A 68 -2.35 19.10 -10.06
CA GLY A 68 -3.58 19.24 -10.84
C GLY A 68 -3.78 18.21 -11.97
N LYS A 69 -2.80 17.34 -12.24
CA LYS A 69 -2.91 16.27 -13.24
C LYS A 69 -3.36 14.98 -12.56
N ALA A 70 -4.34 14.31 -13.15
CA ALA A 70 -4.81 13.02 -12.63
C ALA A 70 -3.68 11.99 -12.63
N VAL A 71 -3.67 11.13 -11.61
CA VAL A 71 -2.75 10.00 -11.46
C VAL A 71 -3.57 8.73 -11.43
N ALA A 72 -3.48 7.93 -12.49
CA ALA A 72 -4.22 6.68 -12.60
C ALA A 72 -3.35 5.44 -12.31
N SER A 73 -2.01 5.58 -12.31
CA SER A 73 -1.08 4.48 -12.12
C SER A 73 0.26 4.93 -11.55
N VAL A 74 1.02 3.98 -10.97
CA VAL A 74 2.40 4.17 -10.51
C VAL A 74 3.29 4.72 -11.62
N ARG A 75 3.16 4.15 -12.83
CA ARG A 75 3.93 4.61 -14.00
C ARG A 75 3.68 6.08 -14.33
N GLU A 76 2.42 6.53 -14.25
CA GLU A 76 2.06 7.91 -14.51
C GLU A 76 2.58 8.85 -13.42
N MET A 77 2.46 8.46 -12.16
CA MET A 77 3.01 9.21 -11.03
C MET A 77 4.53 9.36 -11.14
N THR A 78 5.26 8.27 -11.41
CA THR A 78 6.71 8.29 -11.59
C THR A 78 7.11 9.22 -12.72
N ARG A 79 6.39 9.20 -13.85
CA ARG A 79 6.63 10.12 -14.96
C ARG A 79 6.43 11.57 -14.55
N LEU A 80 5.32 11.90 -13.86
CA LEU A 80 5.03 13.26 -13.42
C LEU A 80 6.07 13.80 -12.44
N ILE A 81 6.56 12.95 -11.51
CA ILE A 81 7.65 13.29 -10.60
C ILE A 81 8.93 13.56 -11.39
N SER A 82 9.30 12.66 -12.30
CA SER A 82 10.54 12.80 -13.11
C SER A 82 10.52 14.02 -14.04
N ASP A 83 9.34 14.43 -14.52
CA ASP A 83 9.16 15.60 -15.38
C ASP A 83 9.16 16.92 -14.60
N ALA A 84 8.93 16.89 -13.29
CA ALA A 84 8.94 18.08 -12.45
C ALA A 84 10.37 18.53 -12.10
N PRO A 85 10.64 19.83 -11.94
CA PRO A 85 11.93 20.31 -11.45
C PRO A 85 12.20 19.91 -10.00
N ILE A 86 13.45 19.63 -9.67
CA ILE A 86 13.91 19.45 -8.28
C ILE A 86 13.65 20.74 -7.50
N GLY A 87 13.22 20.63 -6.25
CA GLY A 87 12.85 21.75 -5.40
C GLY A 87 11.49 22.38 -5.71
N LYS A 88 10.76 21.87 -6.73
CA LYS A 88 9.40 22.34 -7.01
C LYS A 88 8.43 21.87 -5.92
N THR A 89 7.62 22.78 -5.38
CA THR A 89 6.49 22.43 -4.54
C THR A 89 5.30 22.07 -5.44
N VAL A 90 4.75 20.88 -5.24
CA VAL A 90 3.61 20.32 -5.98
C VAL A 90 2.45 20.05 -5.03
N ALA A 91 1.22 20.21 -5.50
CA ALA A 91 0.01 19.88 -4.76
C ALA A 91 -0.43 18.46 -5.10
N LEU A 92 -0.59 17.60 -4.10
CA LEU A 92 -1.17 16.27 -4.20
C LEU A 92 -2.60 16.30 -3.69
N SER A 93 -3.57 15.84 -4.49
CA SER A 93 -4.91 15.54 -3.98
C SER A 93 -4.95 14.08 -3.54
N ILE A 94 -5.21 13.86 -2.26
CA ILE A 94 -5.20 12.54 -1.65
C ILE A 94 -6.54 12.22 -0.98
N ILE A 95 -6.79 10.93 -0.79
CA ILE A 95 -7.83 10.43 0.14
C ILE A 95 -7.11 9.74 1.29
N ARG A 96 -7.39 10.20 2.52
CA ARG A 96 -6.93 9.58 3.77
C ARG A 96 -8.13 9.26 4.63
N ASP A 97 -8.27 8.01 5.08
CA ASP A 97 -9.43 7.52 5.87
C ASP A 97 -10.78 7.88 5.24
N GLY A 98 -10.88 7.78 3.92
CA GLY A 98 -12.10 8.13 3.16
C GLY A 98 -12.39 9.63 3.04
N LYS A 99 -11.46 10.51 3.47
CA LYS A 99 -11.60 11.97 3.41
C LYS A 99 -10.62 12.57 2.42
N ALA A 100 -11.12 13.45 1.54
CA ALA A 100 -10.28 14.17 0.59
C ALA A 100 -9.42 15.22 1.32
N ARG A 101 -8.13 15.30 0.98
CA ARG A 101 -7.17 16.28 1.47
C ARG A 101 -6.24 16.74 0.35
N ASN A 102 -5.70 17.93 0.48
CA ASN A 102 -4.60 18.41 -0.36
C ASN A 102 -3.35 18.54 0.49
N VAL A 103 -2.24 18.00 -0.02
CA VAL A 103 -0.93 18.04 0.62
C VAL A 103 0.07 18.68 -0.34
N SER A 104 0.80 19.68 0.12
CA SER A 104 1.87 20.31 -0.65
C SER A 104 3.21 19.66 -0.31
N VAL A 105 3.92 19.18 -1.32
CA VAL A 105 5.21 18.48 -1.17
C VAL A 105 6.25 19.18 -2.00
N THR A 106 7.41 19.52 -1.42
CA THR A 106 8.57 20.03 -2.16
C THR A 106 9.42 18.85 -2.58
N LEU A 107 9.58 18.64 -3.90
CA LEU A 107 10.34 17.52 -4.45
C LEU A 107 11.83 17.65 -4.11
N GLY A 108 12.42 16.54 -3.65
CA GLY A 108 13.86 16.42 -3.46
C GLY A 108 14.59 15.95 -4.72
N GLU A 109 15.88 15.73 -4.58
CA GLU A 109 16.73 15.06 -5.54
C GLU A 109 16.92 13.61 -5.15
N LEU A 110 16.82 12.67 -6.10
CA LEU A 110 17.16 11.28 -5.87
C LEU A 110 18.69 11.17 -5.86
N GLU A 111 19.28 10.91 -4.71
CA GLU A 111 20.64 10.40 -4.63
C GLU A 111 20.62 8.93 -5.00
N ASP A 112 21.48 8.51 -5.95
CA ASP A 112 21.53 7.12 -6.43
C ASP A 112 22.04 6.20 -5.29
N ASP A 113 21.11 5.64 -4.51
CA ASP A 113 21.31 4.45 -3.72
C ASP A 113 20.32 3.39 -4.23
N ASP A 114 20.87 2.33 -4.80
CA ASP A 114 20.14 1.19 -5.35
C ASP A 114 19.28 0.49 -4.29
N ASP A 115 17.95 0.47 -4.49
CA ASP A 115 17.09 -0.56 -3.91
C ASP A 115 15.85 -0.77 -4.78
N ALA A 116 15.98 -1.71 -5.71
CA ALA A 116 14.87 -2.30 -6.45
C ALA A 116 14.68 -3.74 -5.98
N ALA A 117 13.56 -4.06 -5.34
CA ALA A 117 13.25 -5.43 -4.92
C ALA A 117 12.02 -5.97 -5.63
N SER A 118 12.24 -7.12 -6.26
CA SER A 118 11.28 -7.98 -6.94
C SER A 118 10.45 -8.84 -5.99
N ALA A 119 9.31 -9.30 -6.49
CA ALA A 119 8.40 -10.24 -5.83
C ALA A 119 8.74 -11.69 -6.17
N SER A 120 8.52 -12.61 -5.24
CA SER A 120 8.45 -14.06 -5.51
C SER A 120 7.53 -14.82 -4.55
N ALA A 121 6.99 -15.95 -5.00
CA ALA A 121 5.80 -16.65 -4.56
C ALA A 121 6.02 -18.01 -3.90
N LEU A 122 5.08 -18.38 -2.95
CA LEU A 122 4.46 -19.68 -2.59
C LEU A 122 5.31 -20.86 -2.03
N PRO A 123 4.78 -21.84 -1.26
CA PRO A 123 3.50 -22.54 -1.25
C PRO A 123 2.88 -22.98 0.12
N ASP A 124 1.78 -23.41 0.19
CA ASP A 124 0.59 -24.22 0.43
C ASP A 124 0.34 -24.92 1.81
N MET A 125 -0.94 -24.78 2.25
CA MET A 125 -1.95 -25.61 2.99
C MET A 125 -1.86 -25.80 4.53
N PRO A 126 -2.99 -26.10 5.26
CA PRO A 126 -4.42 -26.10 4.99
C PRO A 126 -5.37 -25.37 6.00
N ALA A 127 -6.58 -25.32 5.69
CA ALA A 127 -7.84 -24.72 5.98
C ALA A 127 -8.41 -24.65 7.40
N SER A 128 -9.12 -23.58 7.71
CA SER A 128 -10.48 -23.53 8.24
C SER A 128 -11.10 -22.13 8.18
N SER A 129 -12.39 -22.06 8.24
CA SER A 129 -13.35 -21.27 7.53
C SER A 129 -13.82 -20.02 8.27
N ASN A 130 -13.57 -18.90 7.68
CA ASN A 130 -14.47 -17.76 7.66
C ASN A 130 -14.86 -17.51 6.19
N ASP A 131 -15.85 -16.69 5.91
CA ASP A 131 -16.31 -16.42 4.55
C ASP A 131 -15.21 -15.86 3.61
N LEU A 132 -14.08 -15.42 4.15
CA LEU A 132 -12.86 -15.08 3.38
C LEU A 132 -12.10 -16.34 2.96
N GLY A 133 -12.28 -17.46 3.68
CA GLY A 133 -11.48 -18.66 3.47
C GLY A 133 -10.03 -18.52 3.92
N ALA A 134 -9.76 -17.66 4.89
CA ALA A 134 -8.43 -17.46 5.48
C ALA A 134 -8.46 -17.84 6.96
N GLU A 135 -7.49 -18.63 7.41
CA GLU A 135 -7.25 -18.85 8.83
C GLU A 135 -6.43 -17.73 9.41
N LEU A 136 -6.89 -17.21 10.55
CA LEU A 136 -6.26 -16.11 11.25
C LEU A 136 -5.79 -16.58 12.63
N GLN A 137 -4.60 -16.14 13.04
CA GLN A 137 -4.06 -16.41 14.36
C GLN A 137 -3.50 -15.12 14.98
N GLY A 138 -3.64 -15.00 16.29
CA GLY A 138 -3.01 -13.91 17.05
C GLY A 138 -1.49 -14.06 17.02
N ILE A 139 -0.79 -12.93 17.14
CA ILE A 139 0.67 -12.90 17.09
C ILE A 139 1.22 -13.03 18.51
N ASP A 140 1.66 -14.22 18.88
CA ASP A 140 2.46 -14.51 20.05
C ASP A 140 3.96 -14.64 19.70
N ASP A 141 4.79 -14.94 20.68
CA ASP A 141 6.23 -15.07 20.48
C ASP A 141 6.62 -16.25 19.58
N ASP A 142 5.84 -17.33 19.56
CA ASP A 142 6.07 -18.49 18.70
C ASP A 142 5.74 -18.18 17.26
N ILE A 143 4.61 -17.52 17.03
CA ILE A 143 4.19 -17.02 15.72
C ILE A 143 5.18 -15.99 15.19
N ARG A 144 5.64 -15.06 16.03
CA ARG A 144 6.68 -14.09 15.63
C ARG A 144 7.93 -14.77 15.13
N ARG A 145 8.43 -15.76 15.88
CA ARG A 145 9.63 -16.52 15.47
C ARG A 145 9.39 -17.31 14.19
N ARG A 146 8.23 -17.99 14.09
CA ARG A 146 7.90 -18.85 12.95
C ARG A 146 7.79 -18.09 11.64
N PHE A 147 7.19 -16.91 11.64
CA PHE A 147 6.96 -16.08 10.44
C PHE A 147 7.98 -14.93 10.30
N GLY A 148 8.88 -14.76 11.26
CA GLY A 148 9.87 -13.69 11.27
C GLY A 148 9.23 -12.29 11.40
N ILE A 149 8.12 -12.18 12.17
CA ILE A 149 7.36 -10.93 12.32
C ILE A 149 8.12 -10.00 13.27
N PRO A 150 8.41 -8.74 12.87
CA PRO A 150 9.08 -7.76 13.74
C PRO A 150 8.26 -7.45 14.99
N LYS A 151 8.95 -7.02 16.06
CA LYS A 151 8.32 -6.74 17.35
C LYS A 151 7.32 -5.57 17.30
N ASP A 152 7.56 -4.62 16.42
CA ASP A 152 6.75 -3.43 16.19
C ASP A 152 5.51 -3.69 15.33
N VAL A 153 5.35 -4.90 14.78
CA VAL A 153 4.18 -5.27 13.98
C VAL A 153 3.10 -5.88 14.87
N GLU A 154 1.96 -5.24 14.92
CA GLU A 154 0.74 -5.69 15.59
C GLU A 154 -0.30 -6.10 14.54
N GLY A 155 -1.21 -7.02 14.91
CA GLY A 155 -2.25 -7.50 14.01
C GLY A 155 -2.54 -8.98 14.17
N VAL A 156 -3.07 -9.60 13.12
CA VAL A 156 -3.34 -11.04 13.05
C VAL A 156 -2.66 -11.64 11.83
N VAL A 157 -2.01 -12.79 12.02
CA VAL A 157 -1.31 -13.48 10.94
C VAL A 157 -2.25 -14.43 10.20
N VAL A 158 -2.11 -14.45 8.89
CA VAL A 158 -2.76 -15.43 8.01
C VAL A 158 -1.94 -16.72 8.05
N THR A 159 -2.49 -17.78 8.59
CA THR A 159 -1.83 -19.08 8.70
C THR A 159 -2.11 -19.98 7.51
N SER A 160 -3.27 -19.82 6.89
CA SER A 160 -3.62 -20.49 5.63
C SER A 160 -4.67 -19.72 4.84
N VAL A 161 -4.79 -20.00 3.54
CA VAL A 161 -5.82 -19.45 2.66
C VAL A 161 -6.40 -20.59 1.82
N SER A 162 -7.71 -20.79 1.89
CA SER A 162 -8.42 -21.81 1.13
C SER A 162 -8.51 -21.43 -0.35
N ALA A 163 -8.23 -22.37 -1.24
CA ALA A 163 -8.36 -22.16 -2.69
C ALA A 163 -9.82 -21.83 -3.14
N ARG A 164 -10.82 -22.08 -2.31
CA ARG A 164 -12.23 -21.75 -2.56
C ARG A 164 -12.67 -20.47 -1.83
N GLY A 165 -11.79 -19.87 -1.02
CA GLY A 165 -12.07 -18.66 -0.26
C GLY A 165 -11.97 -17.40 -1.13
N ARG A 166 -12.69 -16.36 -0.74
CA ARG A 166 -12.68 -15.05 -1.43
C ARG A 166 -11.31 -14.34 -1.36
N ALA A 167 -10.52 -14.69 -0.35
CA ALA A 167 -9.17 -14.17 -0.16
C ALA A 167 -8.11 -14.88 -1.03
N PHE A 168 -8.49 -15.96 -1.74
CA PHE A 168 -7.56 -16.71 -2.59
C PHE A 168 -6.95 -15.82 -3.69
N GLY A 169 -5.64 -15.89 -3.85
CA GLY A 169 -4.90 -15.04 -4.79
C GLY A 169 -4.72 -13.57 -4.34
N LYS A 170 -5.30 -13.19 -3.21
CA LYS A 170 -5.14 -11.85 -2.60
C LYS A 170 -4.29 -11.93 -1.33
N LEU A 171 -4.70 -12.75 -0.36
CA LEU A 171 -3.93 -13.02 0.85
C LEU A 171 -2.98 -14.20 0.63
N SER A 172 -1.87 -14.18 1.34
CA SER A 172 -0.89 -15.26 1.39
C SER A 172 -0.61 -15.66 2.83
N ARG A 173 -0.16 -16.89 3.02
CA ARG A 173 0.31 -17.36 4.32
C ARG A 173 1.48 -16.50 4.78
N GLY A 174 1.44 -16.05 6.03
CA GLY A 174 2.45 -15.17 6.61
C GLY A 174 2.14 -13.69 6.47
N ASP A 175 1.11 -13.30 5.72
CA ASP A 175 0.62 -11.93 5.74
C ASP A 175 0.11 -11.59 7.14
N VAL A 176 0.38 -10.37 7.59
CA VAL A 176 -0.17 -9.84 8.84
C VAL A 176 -1.22 -8.79 8.51
N ILE A 177 -2.48 -9.07 8.83
CA ILE A 177 -3.57 -8.09 8.69
C ILE A 177 -3.44 -7.10 9.85
N VAL A 178 -3.19 -5.84 9.53
CA VAL A 178 -3.01 -4.76 10.49
C VAL A 178 -4.21 -3.82 10.54
N GLU A 179 -4.98 -3.73 9.44
CA GLU A 179 -6.21 -2.94 9.39
C GLU A 179 -7.26 -3.61 8.51
N VAL A 180 -8.52 -3.42 8.90
CA VAL A 180 -9.72 -3.80 8.15
C VAL A 180 -10.60 -2.56 8.03
N ASN A 181 -10.91 -2.10 6.80
CA ASN A 181 -11.69 -0.91 6.52
C ASN A 181 -11.23 0.32 7.33
N PHE A 182 -9.93 0.63 7.29
CA PHE A 182 -9.25 1.73 8.00
C PHE A 182 -9.24 1.60 9.54
N ALA A 183 -9.71 0.51 10.09
CA ALA A 183 -9.70 0.29 11.52
C ALA A 183 -8.63 -0.73 11.88
N LYS A 184 -7.75 -0.37 12.82
CA LYS A 184 -6.67 -1.24 13.32
C LYS A 184 -7.23 -2.52 13.89
N VAL A 185 -6.49 -3.60 13.68
CA VAL A 185 -6.77 -4.94 14.19
C VAL A 185 -5.65 -5.35 15.13
N SER A 186 -6.00 -5.76 16.34
CA SER A 186 -5.05 -6.25 17.35
C SER A 186 -5.31 -7.69 17.76
N ALA A 187 -6.52 -8.20 17.53
CA ALA A 187 -6.93 -9.56 17.90
C ALA A 187 -7.70 -10.23 16.75
N VAL A 188 -7.74 -11.57 16.76
CA VAL A 188 -8.49 -12.35 15.78
C VAL A 188 -9.98 -12.02 15.82
N THR A 189 -10.53 -11.82 17.01
CA THR A 189 -11.93 -11.42 17.20
C THR A 189 -12.26 -10.10 16.54
N ASP A 190 -11.35 -9.12 16.61
CA ASP A 190 -11.52 -7.83 15.96
C ASP A 190 -11.54 -7.98 14.44
N ALA A 191 -10.61 -8.78 13.90
CA ALA A 191 -10.55 -9.04 12.46
C ALA A 191 -11.82 -9.69 11.94
N VAL A 192 -12.26 -10.76 12.60
CA VAL A 192 -13.47 -11.52 12.23
C VAL A 192 -14.72 -10.64 12.29
N SER A 193 -14.95 -9.95 13.41
CA SER A 193 -16.11 -9.07 13.58
C SER A 193 -16.17 -7.95 12.55
N ARG A 194 -15.02 -7.35 12.17
CA ARG A 194 -14.96 -6.31 11.15
C ARG A 194 -15.22 -6.86 9.75
N VAL A 195 -14.72 -8.06 9.46
CA VAL A 195 -14.99 -8.76 8.20
C VAL A 195 -16.49 -9.07 8.09
N GLU A 196 -17.09 -9.64 9.14
CA GLU A 196 -18.52 -9.93 9.19
C GLU A 196 -19.37 -8.65 9.02
N THR A 197 -19.01 -7.58 9.70
CA THR A 197 -19.67 -6.28 9.55
C THR A 197 -19.57 -5.76 8.11
N ALA A 198 -18.41 -5.90 7.48
CA ALA A 198 -18.24 -5.50 6.08
C ALA A 198 -19.10 -6.33 5.13
N MET A 199 -19.30 -7.62 5.42
CA MET A 199 -20.15 -8.54 4.63
C MET A 199 -21.62 -8.17 4.65
N THR A 200 -22.08 -7.52 5.71
CA THR A 200 -23.46 -7.02 5.81
C THR A 200 -23.70 -5.74 5.02
N THR A 201 -22.63 -5.07 4.55
CA THR A 201 -22.71 -3.83 3.79
C THR A 201 -22.71 -4.13 2.29
N PRO A 202 -23.84 -3.99 1.58
CA PRO A 202 -23.92 -4.34 0.18
C PRO A 202 -23.05 -3.39 -0.68
N HIS A 203 -22.43 -3.95 -1.73
CA HIS A 203 -21.70 -3.25 -2.77
C HIS A 203 -20.43 -2.50 -2.34
N GLN A 204 -19.92 -2.73 -1.13
CA GLN A 204 -18.64 -2.17 -0.70
C GLN A 204 -17.58 -3.30 -0.62
N PRO A 205 -16.45 -3.20 -1.34
CA PRO A 205 -15.35 -4.17 -1.18
C PRO A 205 -14.73 -4.03 0.22
N LEU A 206 -14.29 -5.15 0.76
CA LEU A 206 -13.50 -5.19 1.99
C LEU A 206 -12.10 -4.67 1.68
N LEU A 207 -11.66 -3.64 2.40
CA LEU A 207 -10.30 -3.14 2.33
C LEU A 207 -9.46 -3.74 3.44
N LEU A 208 -8.34 -4.35 3.09
CA LEU A 208 -7.35 -4.86 4.03
C LEU A 208 -6.03 -4.11 3.83
N ARG A 209 -5.41 -3.68 4.92
CA ARG A 209 -4.00 -3.34 4.96
C ARG A 209 -3.26 -4.51 5.58
N VAL A 210 -2.31 -5.05 4.84
CA VAL A 210 -1.50 -6.17 5.30
C VAL A 210 -0.03 -5.80 5.28
N LYS A 211 0.73 -6.30 6.25
CA LYS A 211 2.17 -6.36 6.14
C LYS A 211 2.57 -7.69 5.55
N ARG A 212 3.34 -7.64 4.47
CA ARG A 212 3.86 -8.81 3.76
C ARG A 212 5.36 -8.81 3.78
N ARG A 213 5.96 -9.98 3.93
CA ARG A 213 7.41 -10.16 3.86
C ARG A 213 7.82 -10.34 2.40
N GLY A 214 8.73 -9.48 1.90
CA GLY A 214 9.42 -9.61 0.63
C GLY A 214 10.92 -9.77 0.83
N ASP A 215 11.67 -9.78 -0.27
CA ASP A 215 13.12 -9.97 -0.25
C ASP A 215 13.86 -8.83 0.49
N ALA A 216 13.36 -7.60 0.36
CA ALA A 216 13.88 -6.40 1.03
C ALA A 216 13.27 -6.16 2.44
N GLY A 217 12.56 -7.14 3.01
CA GLY A 217 11.93 -7.03 4.32
C GLY A 217 10.42 -6.85 4.27
N TRP A 218 9.85 -6.35 5.37
CA TRP A 218 8.40 -6.16 5.52
C TRP A 218 7.94 -4.87 4.86
N PHE A 219 6.82 -4.94 4.11
CA PHE A 219 6.20 -3.78 3.47
C PHE A 219 4.68 -3.82 3.62
N ASP A 220 4.05 -2.66 3.57
CA ASP A 220 2.59 -2.54 3.58
C ASP A 220 2.02 -2.76 2.19
N GLN A 221 0.94 -3.54 2.11
CA GLN A 221 0.16 -3.76 0.89
C GLN A 221 -1.33 -3.57 1.18
N PHE A 222 -2.02 -2.90 0.27
CA PHE A 222 -3.45 -2.71 0.36
C PHE A 222 -4.16 -3.65 -0.60
N LEU A 223 -5.14 -4.37 -0.08
CA LEU A 223 -5.90 -5.38 -0.81
C LEU A 223 -7.38 -5.06 -0.74
N SER A 224 -8.06 -5.24 -1.85
CA SER A 224 -9.52 -5.20 -1.89
C SER A 224 -10.07 -6.60 -2.14
N ILE A 225 -11.06 -7.01 -1.36
CA ILE A 225 -11.77 -8.27 -1.54
C ILE A 225 -13.23 -7.94 -1.83
N GLU A 226 -13.72 -8.35 -3.01
CA GLU A 226 -15.12 -8.19 -3.36
C GLU A 226 -15.98 -9.16 -2.54
N LEU A 227 -17.01 -8.62 -1.90
CA LEU A 227 -17.94 -9.36 -1.05
C LEU A 227 -19.24 -9.69 -1.77
N SER A 228 -19.31 -9.51 -3.10
CA SER A 228 -20.51 -9.82 -3.90
C SER A 228 -20.90 -11.30 -3.74
N LYS A 229 -22.20 -11.51 -3.52
CA LYS A 229 -22.84 -12.82 -3.71
C LYS A 229 -22.97 -13.12 -5.17
#